data_321d1999d5b7476c59d9a386d1615d41
#
_entry.id   321d1999d5b7476c59d9a386d1615d41
#
_cell.length_a   1.000
_cell.length_b   1.000
_cell.length_c   1.000
_cell.angle_alpha   90.00
_cell.angle_beta   90.00
_cell.angle_gamma   90.00
#
_symmetry.space_group_name_H-M   'P 1'
#
loop_
_entity.id
_entity.type
_entity.pdbx_description
1 polymer ?
#
loop_
_entity_poly.entity_id
_entity_poly.type
_entity_poly.pdbx_seq_one_letter_code
_entity_poly.pdbx_strand_id
1 'polypeptide(L)'
;MKKIASLLIVFVLVLAMVPAMAEGEKIAVICDPVGVNAFLTQVVEKVEDLAGTYGYEYRILECPDTDKWQASYDAAVAEEYDLILGVGWQSAEYAAAKAAEADDSIRFAVIDTDAGSDGVASYSYNEEQGAYLMGAMAGYAFPNETKFGYIGCFEGSGSFKYRWGFMEGVKSVVPDAQITFNYTNSYSDPAPAYDFAKQQQAKGCTYIFGGAAACNEGIFNAALELAEEGKNIYSIGQDTDMTREDNPYVLSSQLKETGVTAGIIIDAFFAGTLENGLHVLEMKDGAIGATHITAEGNSLNSEIMTDEVIAQCKAVADAIASGELVLEMPASEDDYTFPIF
;
A
#
# COMPACT_ATOMS: atom_id res chain seq x y z
N MET A 1 25.79 22.56 -62.35
CA MET A 1 24.81 23.34 -61.56
C MET A 1 24.28 22.40 -60.46
N LYS A 2 24.88 22.46 -59.26
CA LYS A 2 24.51 21.63 -58.10
C LYS A 2 23.44 22.34 -57.30
N LYS A 3 22.25 21.75 -57.16
CA LYS A 3 21.17 22.24 -56.28
C LYS A 3 21.45 21.79 -54.86
N ILE A 4 21.72 22.73 -53.96
CA ILE A 4 21.84 22.52 -52.52
C ILE A 4 20.41 22.62 -51.98
N ALA A 5 19.90 21.48 -51.46
CA ALA A 5 18.63 21.45 -50.73
C ALA A 5 18.94 21.78 -49.26
N SER A 6 18.48 22.96 -48.80
CA SER A 6 18.55 23.36 -47.40
C SER A 6 17.47 22.59 -46.61
N LEU A 7 17.86 21.71 -45.70
CA LEU A 7 16.98 21.06 -44.75
C LEU A 7 16.77 22.00 -43.57
N LEU A 8 15.58 22.58 -43.49
CA LEU A 8 15.16 23.38 -42.34
C LEU A 8 14.74 22.42 -41.20
N ILE A 9 15.62 22.27 -40.19
CA ILE A 9 15.29 21.57 -38.95
C ILE A 9 14.47 22.54 -38.07
N VAL A 10 13.17 22.33 -37.99
CA VAL A 10 12.30 23.01 -37.03
C VAL A 10 12.51 22.37 -35.68
N PHE A 11 13.25 23.04 -34.81
CA PHE A 11 13.34 22.70 -33.39
C PHE A 11 12.03 23.12 -32.74
N VAL A 12 11.12 22.20 -32.48
CA VAL A 12 9.97 22.44 -31.59
C VAL A 12 10.51 22.44 -30.17
N LEU A 13 10.73 23.63 -29.63
CA LEU A 13 10.92 23.78 -28.17
C LEU A 13 9.55 23.44 -27.51
N VAL A 14 9.46 22.26 -26.97
CA VAL A 14 8.45 21.97 -25.94
C VAL A 14 8.92 22.72 -24.69
N LEU A 15 8.43 23.96 -24.53
CA LEU A 15 8.46 24.59 -23.20
C LEU A 15 7.61 23.71 -22.29
N ALA A 16 8.26 22.92 -21.43
CA ALA A 16 7.61 22.45 -20.23
C ALA A 16 7.13 23.72 -19.50
N MET A 17 5.83 23.96 -19.49
CA MET A 17 5.24 24.94 -18.58
C MET A 17 5.49 24.37 -17.17
N VAL A 18 6.54 24.84 -16.51
CA VAL A 18 6.61 24.79 -15.06
C VAL A 18 5.44 25.65 -14.61
N PRO A 19 4.45 25.12 -13.88
CA PRO A 19 3.38 25.96 -13.36
C PRO A 19 4.03 27.09 -12.56
N ALA A 20 3.53 28.30 -12.73
CA ALA A 20 3.98 29.43 -11.94
C ALA A 20 3.83 29.05 -10.46
N MET A 21 4.91 29.16 -9.69
CA MET A 21 4.88 28.90 -8.26
C MET A 21 3.72 29.73 -7.67
N ALA A 22 2.72 29.04 -7.13
CA ALA A 22 1.65 29.68 -6.38
C ALA A 22 2.27 30.08 -5.02
N GLU A 23 2.68 31.34 -4.89
CA GLU A 23 3.11 31.88 -3.59
C GLU A 23 1.88 31.91 -2.69
N GLY A 24 1.87 31.07 -1.66
CA GLY A 24 0.90 31.18 -0.59
C GLY A 24 -0.09 30.02 -0.39
N GLU A 25 -0.09 28.99 -1.25
CA GLU A 25 -0.95 27.81 -1.03
C GLU A 25 -0.55 27.07 0.28
N LYS A 26 -1.56 26.54 1.01
CA LYS A 26 -1.39 25.84 2.27
C LYS A 26 -2.01 24.44 2.21
N ILE A 27 -1.27 23.44 2.66
CA ILE A 27 -1.72 22.05 2.73
C ILE A 27 -1.77 21.58 4.19
N ALA A 28 -2.94 21.12 4.64
CA ALA A 28 -3.07 20.42 5.91
C ALA A 28 -3.09 18.91 5.68
N VAL A 29 -2.27 18.16 6.40
CA VAL A 29 -2.35 16.69 6.48
C VAL A 29 -2.94 16.32 7.83
N ILE A 30 -4.03 15.56 7.83
CA ILE A 30 -4.74 15.13 9.04
C ILE A 30 -4.67 13.61 9.10
N CYS A 31 -4.04 13.07 10.15
CA CYS A 31 -3.76 11.65 10.29
C CYS A 31 -3.66 11.22 11.75
N ASP A 32 -3.62 9.91 11.98
CA ASP A 32 -3.20 9.35 13.27
C ASP A 32 -1.77 9.80 13.62
N PRO A 33 -1.31 9.66 14.87
CA PRO A 33 0.06 9.97 15.24
C PRO A 33 1.07 9.24 14.35
N VAL A 34 1.93 10.00 13.67
CA VAL A 34 2.90 9.48 12.69
C VAL A 34 3.88 8.51 13.34
N GLY A 35 4.54 8.94 14.43
CA GLY A 35 5.45 8.11 15.21
C GLY A 35 6.44 7.33 14.35
N VAL A 36 6.37 5.99 14.45
CA VAL A 36 7.15 5.03 13.65
C VAL A 36 6.30 4.32 12.59
N ASN A 37 5.11 4.82 12.31
CA ASN A 37 4.20 4.24 11.32
C ASN A 37 4.65 4.60 9.90
N ALA A 38 5.32 3.69 9.24
CA ALA A 38 5.87 3.91 7.90
C ALA A 38 4.80 4.23 6.83
N PHE A 39 3.56 3.73 6.99
CA PHE A 39 2.43 4.08 6.14
C PHE A 39 2.13 5.60 6.17
N LEU A 40 2.21 6.24 7.35
CA LEU A 40 2.03 7.68 7.52
C LEU A 40 3.29 8.48 7.18
N THR A 41 4.46 7.95 7.55
CA THR A 41 5.75 8.59 7.28
C THR A 41 5.96 8.85 5.80
N GLN A 42 5.61 7.91 4.92
CA GLN A 42 5.68 8.09 3.45
C GLN A 42 4.89 9.31 2.98
N VAL A 43 3.68 9.53 3.52
CA VAL A 43 2.85 10.71 3.16
C VAL A 43 3.53 11.99 3.61
N VAL A 44 4.00 12.03 4.86
CA VAL A 44 4.64 13.22 5.43
C VAL A 44 5.91 13.58 4.67
N GLU A 45 6.77 12.61 4.41
CA GLU A 45 8.01 12.81 3.64
C GLU A 45 7.72 13.32 2.22
N LYS A 46 6.69 12.78 1.56
CA LYS A 46 6.30 13.24 0.23
C LYS A 46 5.75 14.66 0.24
N VAL A 47 4.93 15.01 1.24
CA VAL A 47 4.41 16.37 1.42
C VAL A 47 5.55 17.35 1.66
N GLU A 48 6.55 16.99 2.49
CA GLU A 48 7.74 17.81 2.76
C GLU A 48 8.61 17.99 1.51
N ASP A 49 8.88 16.93 0.76
CA ASP A 49 9.65 16.96 -0.49
C ASP A 49 9.01 17.88 -1.53
N LEU A 50 7.69 17.74 -1.74
CA LEU A 50 6.96 18.54 -2.72
C LEU A 50 6.75 20.00 -2.27
N ALA A 51 6.79 20.30 -0.96
CA ALA A 51 6.78 21.67 -0.48
C ALA A 51 8.03 22.45 -0.97
N GLY A 52 9.18 21.76 -1.04
CA GLY A 52 10.39 22.33 -1.66
C GLY A 52 10.25 22.57 -3.16
N THR A 53 9.42 21.79 -3.85
CA THR A 53 9.20 21.88 -5.31
C THR A 53 8.18 22.95 -5.67
N TYR A 54 7.03 22.99 -5.00
CA TYR A 54 5.90 23.87 -5.30
C TYR A 54 5.88 25.16 -4.50
N GLY A 55 6.60 25.20 -3.36
CA GLY A 55 6.70 26.42 -2.54
C GLY A 55 5.50 26.67 -1.63
N TYR A 56 4.69 25.62 -1.31
CA TYR A 56 3.56 25.74 -0.40
C TYR A 56 3.97 25.63 1.07
N GLU A 57 3.13 26.14 1.96
CA GLU A 57 3.21 25.89 3.40
C GLU A 57 2.43 24.61 3.75
N TYR A 58 2.91 23.79 4.67
CA TYR A 58 2.19 22.63 5.13
C TYR A 58 2.19 22.48 6.64
N ARG A 59 1.21 21.74 7.14
CA ARG A 59 1.13 21.37 8.55
C ARG A 59 0.57 19.95 8.70
N ILE A 60 1.19 19.18 9.59
CA ILE A 60 0.73 17.85 10.00
C ILE A 60 -0.08 18.00 11.28
N LEU A 61 -1.34 17.58 11.24
CA LEU A 61 -2.29 17.61 12.33
C LEU A 61 -2.55 16.19 12.80
N GLU A 62 -1.84 15.77 13.84
CA GLU A 62 -1.96 14.44 14.42
C GLU A 62 -3.18 14.32 15.32
N CYS A 63 -3.96 13.23 15.13
CA CYS A 63 -5.23 12.96 15.79
C CYS A 63 -5.14 11.68 16.63
N PRO A 64 -4.69 11.75 17.89
CA PRO A 64 -4.55 10.58 18.76
C PRO A 64 -5.89 10.01 19.26
N ASP A 65 -6.97 10.72 19.06
CA ASP A 65 -8.31 10.33 19.47
C ASP A 65 -9.38 10.94 18.55
N THR A 66 -10.61 10.44 18.65
CA THR A 66 -11.75 10.83 17.80
C THR A 66 -12.07 12.33 17.89
N ASP A 67 -11.95 12.95 19.07
CA ASP A 67 -12.28 14.38 19.25
C ASP A 67 -11.29 15.27 18.49
N LYS A 68 -10.06 14.79 18.30
CA LYS A 68 -9.02 15.51 17.56
C LYS A 68 -9.29 15.55 16.06
N TRP A 69 -9.85 14.49 15.49
CA TRP A 69 -10.18 14.47 14.06
C TRP A 69 -11.12 15.62 13.70
N GLN A 70 -12.25 15.74 14.39
CA GLN A 70 -13.19 16.85 14.17
C GLN A 70 -12.52 18.21 14.35
N ALA A 71 -11.78 18.40 15.45
CA ALA A 71 -11.12 19.67 15.75
C ALA A 71 -10.06 20.05 14.73
N SER A 72 -9.32 19.06 14.17
CA SER A 72 -8.29 19.30 13.15
C SER A 72 -8.90 19.71 11.83
N TYR A 73 -9.98 19.08 11.39
CA TYR A 73 -10.72 19.49 10.20
C TYR A 73 -11.34 20.89 10.36
N ASP A 74 -11.96 21.18 11.52
CA ASP A 74 -12.49 22.51 11.82
C ASP A 74 -11.42 23.60 11.78
N ALA A 75 -10.23 23.31 12.36
CA ALA A 75 -9.10 24.22 12.36
C ALA A 75 -8.55 24.46 10.94
N ALA A 76 -8.38 23.39 10.15
CA ALA A 76 -7.87 23.50 8.80
C ALA A 76 -8.79 24.34 7.89
N VAL A 77 -10.10 24.20 8.01
CA VAL A 77 -11.06 25.04 7.28
C VAL A 77 -11.00 26.49 7.80
N ALA A 78 -10.98 26.71 9.12
CA ALA A 78 -10.95 28.06 9.71
C ALA A 78 -9.65 28.80 9.45
N GLU A 79 -8.53 28.12 9.26
CA GLU A 79 -7.22 28.67 8.91
C GLU A 79 -7.03 28.80 7.38
N GLU A 80 -8.09 28.52 6.60
CA GLU A 80 -8.14 28.63 5.14
C GLU A 80 -6.99 27.88 4.45
N TYR A 81 -6.87 26.55 4.73
CA TYR A 81 -6.00 25.68 3.95
C TYR A 81 -6.62 25.39 2.59
N ASP A 82 -5.81 25.43 1.54
CA ASP A 82 -6.27 25.25 0.16
C ASP A 82 -6.50 23.78 -0.21
N LEU A 83 -5.66 22.88 0.36
CA LEU A 83 -5.84 21.42 0.30
C LEU A 83 -5.82 20.81 1.72
N ILE A 84 -6.87 20.07 2.05
CA ILE A 84 -6.98 19.31 3.30
C ILE A 84 -6.93 17.83 2.95
N LEU A 85 -5.82 17.19 3.32
CA LEU A 85 -5.50 15.79 3.01
C LEU A 85 -5.66 14.93 4.26
N GLY A 86 -6.71 14.12 4.30
CA GLY A 86 -6.92 13.12 5.34
C GLY A 86 -6.24 11.80 5.01
N VAL A 87 -5.65 11.11 6.00
CA VAL A 87 -4.98 9.84 5.79
C VAL A 87 -5.56 8.77 6.71
N GLY A 88 -5.99 7.66 6.11
CA GLY A 88 -6.61 6.53 6.80
C GLY A 88 -8.14 6.61 6.82
N TRP A 89 -8.77 5.47 7.10
CA TRP A 89 -10.22 5.29 7.03
C TRP A 89 -10.99 6.24 8.00
N GLN A 90 -10.35 6.64 9.10
CA GLN A 90 -10.93 7.55 10.08
C GLN A 90 -11.24 8.94 9.51
N SER A 91 -10.49 9.36 8.49
CA SER A 91 -10.63 10.67 7.86
C SER A 91 -11.91 10.84 7.03
N ALA A 92 -12.50 9.74 6.57
CA ALA A 92 -13.55 9.72 5.55
C ALA A 92 -14.77 10.56 5.94
N GLU A 93 -15.35 10.31 7.11
CA GLU A 93 -16.57 11.01 7.56
C GLU A 93 -16.34 12.50 7.80
N TYR A 94 -15.18 12.87 8.35
CA TYR A 94 -14.85 14.29 8.63
C TYR A 94 -14.57 15.06 7.35
N ALA A 95 -13.85 14.46 6.38
CA ALA A 95 -13.63 15.06 5.08
C ALA A 95 -14.96 15.29 4.34
N ALA A 96 -15.83 14.27 4.29
CA ALA A 96 -17.14 14.37 3.66
C ALA A 96 -18.02 15.45 4.29
N ALA A 97 -18.08 15.50 5.64
CA ALA A 97 -18.86 16.50 6.36
C ALA A 97 -18.36 17.93 6.08
N LYS A 98 -17.03 18.14 6.11
CA LYS A 98 -16.46 19.47 5.86
C LYS A 98 -16.53 19.90 4.40
N ALA A 99 -16.35 19.00 3.46
CA ALA A 99 -16.53 19.30 2.04
C ALA A 99 -17.96 19.75 1.69
N ALA A 100 -18.95 19.26 2.43
CA ALA A 100 -20.35 19.67 2.25
C ALA A 100 -20.67 21.08 2.78
N GLU A 101 -19.84 21.64 3.67
CA GLU A 101 -20.04 22.92 4.35
C GLU A 101 -19.07 24.00 3.89
N ALA A 102 -17.89 23.63 3.38
CA ALA A 102 -16.83 24.55 3.02
C ALA A 102 -17.08 25.27 1.68
N ASP A 103 -16.33 26.33 1.47
CA ASP A 103 -16.29 27.04 0.18
C ASP A 103 -15.56 26.18 -0.87
N ASP A 104 -15.95 26.29 -2.14
CA ASP A 104 -15.38 25.57 -3.27
C ASP A 104 -13.87 25.86 -3.49
N SER A 105 -13.32 26.88 -2.86
CA SER A 105 -11.88 27.19 -2.88
C SER A 105 -11.05 26.18 -2.09
N ILE A 106 -11.64 25.49 -1.10
CA ILE A 106 -10.96 24.47 -0.30
C ILE A 106 -11.15 23.11 -0.95
N ARG A 107 -10.05 22.42 -1.23
CA ARG A 107 -10.08 21.06 -1.77
C ARG A 107 -9.87 20.04 -0.68
N PHE A 108 -10.63 18.96 -0.74
CA PHE A 108 -10.54 17.84 0.18
C PHE A 108 -10.10 16.59 -0.54
N ALA A 109 -9.13 15.88 0.02
CA ALA A 109 -8.72 14.56 -0.44
C ALA A 109 -8.52 13.61 0.73
N VAL A 110 -8.72 12.31 0.48
CA VAL A 110 -8.45 11.26 1.48
C VAL A 110 -7.65 10.12 0.86
N ILE A 111 -6.71 9.56 1.64
CA ILE A 111 -5.86 8.43 1.27
C ILE A 111 -6.29 7.20 2.06
N ASP A 112 -6.35 6.05 1.39
CA ASP A 112 -6.66 4.71 1.92
C ASP A 112 -8.12 4.58 2.41
N THR A 113 -9.02 5.32 1.78
CA THR A 113 -10.45 5.23 2.08
C THR A 113 -11.29 5.85 0.96
N ASP A 114 -12.59 5.54 0.98
CA ASP A 114 -13.62 6.24 0.21
C ASP A 114 -14.47 7.08 1.17
N ALA A 115 -14.50 8.39 0.97
CA ALA A 115 -15.32 9.29 1.77
C ALA A 115 -16.83 9.20 1.40
N GLY A 116 -17.18 8.55 0.29
CA GLY A 116 -18.55 8.44 -0.18
C GLY A 116 -19.21 9.80 -0.49
N SER A 117 -18.42 10.80 -0.89
CA SER A 117 -18.83 12.18 -1.11
C SER A 117 -18.33 12.74 -2.42
N ASP A 118 -19.21 13.36 -3.18
CA ASP A 118 -18.87 14.04 -4.44
C ASP A 118 -17.99 15.30 -4.23
N GLY A 119 -17.82 15.75 -2.98
CA GLY A 119 -16.97 16.89 -2.63
C GLY A 119 -15.53 16.54 -2.28
N VAL A 120 -15.18 15.24 -2.23
CA VAL A 120 -13.88 14.74 -1.77
C VAL A 120 -13.21 13.90 -2.86
N ALA A 121 -11.93 14.13 -3.11
CA ALA A 121 -11.10 13.24 -3.92
C ALA A 121 -10.64 12.05 -3.06
N SER A 122 -11.25 10.88 -3.24
CA SER A 122 -11.01 9.69 -2.43
C SER A 122 -10.07 8.73 -3.16
N TYR A 123 -8.99 8.30 -2.50
CA TYR A 123 -8.02 7.39 -3.07
C TYR A 123 -7.97 6.09 -2.27
N SER A 124 -8.33 4.99 -2.89
CA SER A 124 -8.24 3.63 -2.36
C SER A 124 -7.34 2.77 -3.24
N TYR A 125 -7.18 1.48 -2.88
CA TYR A 125 -6.22 0.61 -3.54
C TYR A 125 -6.83 -0.74 -3.91
N ASN A 126 -6.32 -1.34 -5.00
CA ASN A 126 -6.52 -2.75 -5.33
C ASN A 126 -5.43 -3.60 -4.65
N GLU A 127 -5.49 -3.70 -3.30
CA GLU A 127 -4.49 -4.40 -2.49
C GLU A 127 -4.38 -5.89 -2.85
N GLU A 128 -5.44 -6.48 -3.39
CA GLU A 128 -5.43 -7.86 -3.87
C GLU A 128 -4.40 -8.11 -4.96
N GLN A 129 -3.99 -7.09 -5.73
CA GLN A 129 -2.93 -7.22 -6.73
C GLN A 129 -1.57 -7.51 -6.08
N GLY A 130 -1.21 -6.74 -5.06
CA GLY A 130 0.02 -6.96 -4.29
C GLY A 130 -0.02 -8.28 -3.52
N ALA A 131 -1.17 -8.61 -2.93
CA ALA A 131 -1.38 -9.86 -2.22
C ALA A 131 -1.28 -11.09 -3.14
N TYR A 132 -1.82 -11.01 -4.36
CA TYR A 132 -1.67 -12.04 -5.38
C TYR A 132 -0.19 -12.25 -5.75
N LEU A 133 0.54 -11.16 -5.96
CA LEU A 133 1.98 -11.23 -6.25
C LEU A 133 2.74 -11.94 -5.12
N MET A 134 2.40 -11.65 -3.85
CA MET A 134 2.98 -12.34 -2.69
C MET A 134 2.62 -13.83 -2.64
N GLY A 135 1.40 -14.17 -3.05
CA GLY A 135 0.98 -15.57 -3.16
C GLY A 135 1.71 -16.32 -4.27
N ALA A 136 1.84 -15.73 -5.45
CA ALA A 136 2.63 -16.31 -6.54
C ALA A 136 4.10 -16.50 -6.13
N MET A 137 4.69 -15.52 -5.43
CA MET A 137 6.04 -15.61 -4.88
C MET A 137 6.17 -16.79 -3.91
N ALA A 138 5.21 -16.97 -3.00
CA ALA A 138 5.18 -18.13 -2.11
C ALA A 138 5.18 -19.45 -2.88
N GLY A 139 4.38 -19.55 -3.93
CA GLY A 139 4.33 -20.72 -4.79
C GLY A 139 5.64 -20.99 -5.52
N TYR A 140 6.29 -19.96 -6.09
CA TYR A 140 7.58 -20.11 -6.77
C TYR A 140 8.72 -20.44 -5.81
N ALA A 141 8.74 -19.81 -4.63
CA ALA A 141 9.77 -20.07 -3.62
C ALA A 141 9.61 -21.47 -2.97
N PHE A 142 8.38 -21.97 -2.85
CA PHE A 142 8.06 -23.23 -2.17
C PHE A 142 7.15 -24.13 -3.01
N PRO A 143 7.56 -24.55 -4.21
CA PRO A 143 6.69 -25.24 -5.18
C PRO A 143 6.25 -26.65 -4.75
N ASN A 144 6.86 -27.21 -3.73
CA ASN A 144 6.50 -28.53 -3.18
C ASN A 144 5.64 -28.44 -1.89
N GLU A 145 5.40 -27.22 -1.39
CA GLU A 145 4.54 -27.00 -0.24
C GLU A 145 3.09 -26.82 -0.67
N THR A 146 2.17 -27.33 0.13
CA THR A 146 0.73 -27.18 -0.13
C THR A 146 0.00 -26.46 0.99
N LYS A 147 0.70 -26.09 2.07
CA LYS A 147 0.10 -25.48 3.26
C LYS A 147 0.69 -24.10 3.50
N PHE A 148 -0.18 -23.10 3.38
CA PHE A 148 0.19 -21.70 3.53
C PHE A 148 -0.65 -21.04 4.63
N GLY A 149 -0.12 -19.97 5.20
CA GLY A 149 -0.74 -19.23 6.28
C GLY A 149 -1.06 -17.79 5.93
N TYR A 150 -2.09 -17.26 6.58
CA TYR A 150 -2.41 -15.82 6.58
C TYR A 150 -2.72 -15.39 8.02
N ILE A 151 -2.19 -14.24 8.44
CA ILE A 151 -2.55 -13.62 9.70
C ILE A 151 -2.89 -12.16 9.41
N GLY A 152 -4.15 -11.77 9.68
CA GLY A 152 -4.65 -10.41 9.47
C GLY A 152 -4.94 -9.69 10.78
N CYS A 153 -5.28 -8.38 10.69
CA CYS A 153 -5.69 -7.59 11.85
C CYS A 153 -7.11 -7.96 12.31
N PHE A 154 -8.09 -7.71 11.47
CA PHE A 154 -9.51 -7.92 11.75
C PHE A 154 -10.17 -8.65 10.59
N GLU A 155 -11.21 -9.43 10.88
CA GLU A 155 -12.08 -9.98 9.86
C GLU A 155 -12.86 -8.84 9.16
N GLY A 156 -13.03 -8.94 7.84
CA GLY A 156 -13.77 -7.97 7.05
C GLY A 156 -13.21 -7.78 5.64
N SER A 157 -13.82 -6.88 4.90
CA SER A 157 -13.52 -6.65 3.47
C SER A 157 -12.06 -6.30 3.17
N GLY A 158 -11.41 -5.52 4.03
CA GLY A 158 -9.99 -5.19 3.89
C GLY A 158 -9.10 -6.44 3.99
N SER A 159 -9.25 -7.23 5.07
CA SER A 159 -8.50 -8.48 5.22
C SER A 159 -8.88 -9.53 4.16
N PHE A 160 -10.11 -9.51 3.66
CA PHE A 160 -10.53 -10.40 2.59
C PHE A 160 -9.76 -10.16 1.30
N LYS A 161 -9.56 -8.91 0.89
CA LYS A 161 -8.74 -8.57 -0.29
C LYS A 161 -7.34 -9.19 -0.23
N TYR A 162 -6.63 -9.01 0.89
CA TYR A 162 -5.30 -9.57 1.09
C TYR A 162 -5.32 -11.10 1.12
N ARG A 163 -6.24 -11.70 1.88
CA ARG A 163 -6.33 -13.16 2.02
C ARG A 163 -6.70 -13.84 0.71
N TRP A 164 -7.68 -13.27 -0.01
CA TRP A 164 -8.11 -13.77 -1.31
C TRP A 164 -7.02 -13.65 -2.36
N GLY A 165 -6.45 -12.47 -2.53
CA GLY A 165 -5.36 -12.24 -3.48
C GLY A 165 -4.20 -13.20 -3.22
N PHE A 166 -3.75 -13.31 -1.97
CA PHE A 166 -2.69 -14.23 -1.59
C PHE A 166 -3.02 -15.68 -1.98
N MET A 167 -4.21 -16.17 -1.64
CA MET A 167 -4.59 -17.55 -1.95
C MET A 167 -4.68 -17.82 -3.46
N GLU A 168 -5.25 -16.90 -4.23
CA GLU A 168 -5.32 -17.04 -5.68
C GLU A 168 -3.92 -16.98 -6.32
N GLY A 169 -3.04 -16.13 -5.81
CA GLY A 169 -1.64 -16.10 -6.22
C GLY A 169 -0.92 -17.42 -5.94
N VAL A 170 -1.05 -17.98 -4.73
CA VAL A 170 -0.49 -19.30 -4.42
C VAL A 170 -1.03 -20.37 -5.36
N LYS A 171 -2.36 -20.44 -5.56
CA LYS A 171 -3.02 -21.45 -6.41
C LYS A 171 -2.63 -21.34 -7.89
N SER A 172 -2.25 -20.17 -8.35
CA SER A 172 -1.76 -19.99 -9.73
C SER A 172 -0.48 -20.79 -10.02
N VAL A 173 0.30 -21.11 -8.96
CA VAL A 173 1.55 -21.86 -9.04
C VAL A 173 1.40 -23.26 -8.42
N VAL A 174 0.68 -23.37 -7.32
CA VAL A 174 0.43 -24.62 -6.56
C VAL A 174 -1.09 -24.87 -6.49
N PRO A 175 -1.70 -25.52 -7.50
CA PRO A 175 -3.16 -25.61 -7.64
C PRO A 175 -3.90 -26.32 -6.49
N ASP A 176 -3.25 -27.21 -5.76
CA ASP A 176 -3.78 -27.95 -4.62
C ASP A 176 -3.41 -27.32 -3.26
N ALA A 177 -2.95 -26.06 -3.27
CA ALA A 177 -2.63 -25.31 -2.06
C ALA A 177 -3.85 -25.12 -1.15
N GLN A 178 -3.60 -25.17 0.15
CA GLN A 178 -4.56 -24.95 1.22
C GLN A 178 -4.09 -23.81 2.12
N ILE A 179 -5.02 -23.11 2.75
CA ILE A 179 -4.72 -21.99 3.63
C ILE A 179 -5.28 -22.21 5.04
N THR A 180 -4.52 -21.81 6.06
CA THR A 180 -5.08 -21.53 7.39
C THR A 180 -4.93 -20.04 7.68
N PHE A 181 -5.90 -19.45 8.36
CA PHE A 181 -5.86 -18.02 8.65
C PHE A 181 -6.36 -17.69 10.05
N ASN A 182 -5.86 -16.59 10.59
CA ASN A 182 -6.23 -16.07 11.90
C ASN A 182 -6.26 -14.54 11.87
N TYR A 183 -6.93 -13.93 12.86
CA TYR A 183 -6.99 -12.49 13.05
C TYR A 183 -6.54 -12.12 14.45
N THR A 184 -5.66 -11.11 14.54
CA THR A 184 -5.10 -10.64 15.82
C THR A 184 -6.10 -9.84 16.65
N ASN A 185 -7.14 -9.28 16.01
CA ASN A 185 -8.07 -8.30 16.56
C ASN A 185 -7.34 -7.06 17.13
N SER A 186 -6.22 -6.69 16.52
CA SER A 186 -5.38 -5.56 16.88
C SER A 186 -4.60 -5.08 15.66
N TYR A 187 -4.24 -3.79 15.62
CA TYR A 187 -3.27 -3.24 14.68
C TYR A 187 -1.85 -3.14 15.27
N SER A 188 -1.70 -3.31 16.61
CA SER A 188 -0.46 -2.97 17.31
C SER A 188 0.03 -3.98 18.33
N ASP A 189 -0.79 -4.95 18.76
CA ASP A 189 -0.38 -6.01 19.71
C ASP A 189 0.20 -7.21 18.95
N PRO A 190 1.52 -7.47 19.01
CA PRO A 190 2.15 -8.56 18.30
C PRO A 190 1.94 -9.94 18.95
N ALA A 191 1.49 -10.02 20.21
CA ALA A 191 1.43 -11.29 20.94
C ALA A 191 0.48 -12.32 20.30
N PRO A 192 -0.76 -11.97 19.85
CA PRO A 192 -1.61 -12.93 19.16
C PRO A 192 -1.01 -13.43 17.85
N ALA A 193 -0.32 -12.54 17.08
CA ALA A 193 0.31 -12.92 15.82
C ALA A 193 1.45 -13.92 16.01
N TYR A 194 2.26 -13.75 17.08
CA TYR A 194 3.30 -14.69 17.47
C TYR A 194 2.73 -16.08 17.77
N ASP A 195 1.68 -16.13 18.58
CA ASP A 195 1.03 -17.41 18.94
C ASP A 195 0.41 -18.10 17.72
N PHE A 196 -0.25 -17.34 16.84
CA PHE A 196 -0.83 -17.88 15.62
C PHE A 196 0.23 -18.37 14.63
N ALA A 197 1.36 -17.68 14.48
CA ALA A 197 2.45 -18.15 13.63
C ALA A 197 3.01 -19.51 14.09
N LYS A 198 3.20 -19.69 15.40
CA LYS A 198 3.63 -20.98 15.98
C LYS A 198 2.57 -22.06 15.79
N GLN A 199 1.28 -21.75 15.95
CA GLN A 199 0.20 -22.70 15.72
C GLN A 199 0.09 -23.11 14.24
N GLN A 200 0.24 -22.15 13.30
CA GLN A 200 0.21 -22.43 11.87
C GLN A 200 1.41 -23.28 11.46
N GLN A 201 2.62 -22.99 11.98
CA GLN A 201 3.80 -23.82 11.76
C GLN A 201 3.59 -25.25 12.28
N ALA A 202 3.00 -25.42 13.46
CA ALA A 202 2.71 -26.75 14.02
C ALA A 202 1.71 -27.57 13.18
N LYS A 203 0.86 -26.90 12.38
CA LYS A 203 -0.02 -27.51 11.38
C LYS A 203 0.68 -27.80 10.04
N GLY A 204 1.93 -27.37 9.89
CA GLY A 204 2.77 -27.59 8.72
C GLY A 204 2.84 -26.45 7.71
N CYS A 205 2.47 -25.21 8.10
CA CYS A 205 2.78 -24.06 7.28
C CYS A 205 4.29 -23.79 7.27
N THR A 206 4.83 -23.51 6.09
CA THR A 206 6.20 -23.06 5.89
C THR A 206 6.29 -21.60 5.48
N TYR A 207 5.16 -20.99 5.10
CA TYR A 207 5.07 -19.62 4.65
C TYR A 207 3.78 -18.94 5.13
N ILE A 208 3.92 -17.74 5.70
CA ILE A 208 2.81 -16.98 6.28
C ILE A 208 2.81 -15.56 5.71
N PHE A 209 1.68 -15.16 5.13
CA PHE A 209 1.47 -13.75 4.81
C PHE A 209 1.00 -12.99 6.05
N GLY A 210 1.81 -12.05 6.50
CA GLY A 210 1.48 -11.12 7.57
C GLY A 210 0.75 -9.89 7.05
N GLY A 211 -0.57 -9.98 6.98
CA GLY A 211 -1.48 -8.86 6.70
C GLY A 211 -1.97 -8.19 7.98
N ALA A 212 -1.08 -7.99 8.98
CA ALA A 212 -1.44 -7.67 10.35
C ALA A 212 -0.80 -6.37 10.89
N ALA A 213 -0.45 -5.43 10.00
CA ALA A 213 0.14 -4.15 10.35
C ALA A 213 1.34 -4.30 11.33
N ALA A 214 1.40 -3.53 12.44
CA ALA A 214 2.48 -3.65 13.42
C ALA A 214 2.47 -5.01 14.18
N CYS A 215 1.36 -5.76 14.17
CA CYS A 215 1.32 -7.10 14.74
C CYS A 215 2.21 -8.09 13.97
N ASN A 216 2.65 -7.79 12.73
CA ASN A 216 3.58 -8.61 11.95
C ASN A 216 4.89 -8.89 12.70
N GLU A 217 5.31 -8.02 13.62
CA GLU A 217 6.46 -8.25 14.50
C GLU A 217 6.34 -9.56 15.29
N GLY A 218 5.13 -9.96 15.65
CA GLY A 218 4.89 -11.25 16.31
C GLY A 218 5.22 -12.44 15.39
N ILE A 219 4.84 -12.38 14.11
CA ILE A 219 5.17 -13.40 13.12
C ILE A 219 6.68 -13.49 12.92
N PHE A 220 7.35 -12.36 12.81
CA PHE A 220 8.79 -12.26 12.57
C PHE A 220 9.59 -12.81 13.76
N ASN A 221 9.17 -12.50 14.98
CA ASN A 221 9.78 -13.03 16.19
C ASN A 221 9.57 -14.54 16.33
N ALA A 222 8.38 -15.06 15.99
CA ALA A 222 8.12 -16.49 15.97
C ALA A 222 8.99 -17.21 14.93
N ALA A 223 9.25 -16.60 13.77
CA ALA A 223 10.11 -17.18 12.74
C ALA A 223 11.56 -17.34 13.23
N LEU A 224 12.11 -16.35 13.92
CA LEU A 224 13.46 -16.43 14.52
C LEU A 224 13.55 -17.54 15.57
N GLU A 225 12.59 -17.61 16.50
CA GLU A 225 12.59 -18.63 17.57
C GLU A 225 12.43 -20.04 16.99
N LEU A 226 11.52 -20.23 16.04
CA LEU A 226 11.31 -21.52 15.40
C LEU A 226 12.53 -21.99 14.61
N ALA A 227 13.29 -21.06 14.02
CA ALA A 227 14.53 -21.39 13.33
C ALA A 227 15.61 -21.94 14.30
N GLU A 228 15.70 -21.41 15.52
CA GLU A 228 16.58 -21.94 16.56
C GLU A 228 16.20 -23.37 16.96
N GLU A 229 14.90 -23.74 16.84
CA GLU A 229 14.40 -25.08 17.04
C GLU A 229 14.59 -26.00 15.81
N GLY A 230 15.15 -25.50 14.72
CA GLY A 230 15.27 -26.22 13.44
C GLY A 230 13.95 -26.36 12.70
N LYS A 231 12.98 -25.48 12.96
CA LYS A 231 11.67 -25.41 12.30
C LYS A 231 11.56 -24.06 11.62
N ASN A 232 11.58 -24.04 10.30
CA ASN A 232 11.52 -22.79 9.59
C ASN A 232 10.09 -22.43 9.23
N ILE A 233 9.74 -21.15 9.42
CA ILE A 233 8.69 -20.47 8.70
C ILE A 233 9.27 -19.23 8.03
N TYR A 234 8.78 -18.94 6.84
CA TYR A 234 9.08 -17.71 6.13
C TYR A 234 7.85 -16.82 6.13
N SER A 235 8.05 -15.54 6.07
CA SER A 235 6.97 -14.56 6.10
C SER A 235 7.19 -13.43 5.12
N ILE A 236 6.13 -12.70 4.87
CA ILE A 236 6.14 -11.42 4.18
C ILE A 236 5.40 -10.39 5.01
N GLY A 237 5.83 -9.15 4.87
CA GLY A 237 5.21 -8.01 5.50
C GLY A 237 4.14 -7.34 4.64
N GLN A 238 3.61 -6.24 5.15
CA GLN A 238 2.52 -5.47 4.56
C GLN A 238 2.84 -3.98 4.58
N ASP A 239 2.34 -3.27 3.57
CA ASP A 239 2.32 -1.84 3.37
C ASP A 239 3.69 -1.19 3.12
N THR A 240 4.74 -1.61 3.79
CA THR A 240 6.09 -1.07 3.67
C THR A 240 7.13 -2.18 3.65
N ASP A 241 8.37 -1.88 3.23
CA ASP A 241 9.46 -2.87 3.31
C ASP A 241 9.79 -3.21 4.76
N MET A 242 9.50 -4.46 5.13
CA MET A 242 9.78 -5.03 6.45
C MET A 242 10.97 -6.00 6.43
N THR A 243 11.68 -6.14 5.30
CA THR A 243 12.87 -6.97 5.21
C THR A 243 14.02 -6.38 6.03
N ARG A 244 14.82 -7.22 6.69
CA ARG A 244 15.90 -6.77 7.56
C ARG A 244 17.02 -7.80 7.65
N GLU A 245 18.26 -7.34 7.88
CA GLU A 245 19.45 -8.20 7.93
C GLU A 245 19.44 -9.17 9.12
N ASP A 246 18.83 -8.78 10.24
CA ASP A 246 18.76 -9.57 11.47
C ASP A 246 17.64 -10.61 11.45
N ASN A 247 16.77 -10.61 10.42
CA ASN A 247 15.73 -11.63 10.25
C ASN A 247 15.57 -12.05 8.78
N PRO A 248 16.35 -13.05 8.33
CA PRO A 248 16.31 -13.52 6.93
C PRO A 248 15.04 -14.30 6.58
N TYR A 249 14.14 -14.53 7.54
CA TYR A 249 12.85 -15.21 7.33
C TYR A 249 11.74 -14.28 6.85
N VAL A 250 11.97 -12.96 6.83
CA VAL A 250 11.09 -11.99 6.18
C VAL A 250 11.59 -11.81 4.73
N LEU A 251 10.92 -12.46 3.78
CA LEU A 251 11.42 -12.59 2.41
C LEU A 251 11.14 -11.37 1.54
N SER A 252 10.06 -10.67 1.79
CA SER A 252 9.57 -9.53 1.01
C SER A 252 8.48 -8.82 1.81
N SER A 253 7.88 -7.78 1.23
CA SER A 253 6.66 -7.14 1.72
C SER A 253 5.77 -6.77 0.55
N GLN A 254 4.47 -6.94 0.72
CA GLN A 254 3.50 -6.26 -0.13
C GLN A 254 3.57 -4.76 0.18
N LEU A 255 3.72 -3.92 -0.83
CA LEU A 255 3.88 -2.48 -0.68
C LEU A 255 2.58 -1.75 -1.01
N LYS A 256 2.25 -0.76 -0.18
CA LYS A 256 1.22 0.25 -0.41
C LYS A 256 1.89 1.62 -0.32
N GLU A 257 2.12 2.22 -1.48
CA GLU A 257 2.95 3.42 -1.62
C GLU A 257 2.11 4.69 -1.39
N THR A 258 1.82 4.98 -0.13
CA THR A 258 0.99 6.14 0.25
C THR A 258 1.68 7.47 -0.05
N GLY A 259 2.99 7.50 -0.08
CA GLY A 259 3.76 8.65 -0.56
C GLY A 259 3.55 8.91 -2.05
N VAL A 260 3.48 7.86 -2.87
CA VAL A 260 3.12 7.99 -4.31
C VAL A 260 1.73 8.59 -4.45
N THR A 261 0.77 8.12 -3.66
CA THR A 261 -0.61 8.64 -3.66
C THR A 261 -0.65 10.11 -3.26
N ALA A 262 0.06 10.51 -2.20
CA ALA A 262 0.17 11.91 -1.79
C ALA A 262 0.76 12.77 -2.93
N GLY A 263 1.77 12.25 -3.64
CA GLY A 263 2.34 12.90 -4.82
C GLY A 263 1.30 13.10 -5.92
N ILE A 264 0.56 12.06 -6.30
CA ILE A 264 -0.51 12.13 -7.30
C ILE A 264 -1.54 13.22 -6.94
N ILE A 265 -1.97 13.27 -5.68
CA ILE A 265 -2.95 14.25 -5.19
C ILE A 265 -2.39 15.68 -5.29
N ILE A 266 -1.18 15.91 -4.78
CA ILE A 266 -0.56 17.25 -4.75
C ILE A 266 -0.25 17.73 -6.16
N ASP A 267 0.30 16.88 -7.02
CA ASP A 267 0.57 17.22 -8.41
C ASP A 267 -0.72 17.58 -9.17
N ALA A 268 -1.80 16.81 -8.96
CA ALA A 268 -3.10 17.09 -9.55
C ALA A 268 -3.72 18.39 -8.99
N PHE A 269 -3.54 18.69 -7.70
CA PHE A 269 -3.99 19.92 -7.08
C PHE A 269 -3.32 21.13 -7.73
N PHE A 270 -2.00 21.17 -7.82
CA PHE A 270 -1.26 22.26 -8.45
C PHE A 270 -1.48 22.38 -9.96
N ALA A 271 -1.76 21.26 -10.63
CA ALA A 271 -2.15 21.27 -12.04
C ALA A 271 -3.60 21.74 -12.27
N GLY A 272 -4.42 21.90 -11.23
CA GLY A 272 -5.84 22.20 -11.31
C GLY A 272 -6.67 21.06 -11.91
N THR A 273 -6.19 19.82 -11.79
CA THR A 273 -6.81 18.60 -12.35
C THR A 273 -7.25 17.62 -11.28
N LEU A 274 -7.19 17.99 -10.00
CA LEU A 274 -7.68 17.14 -8.92
C LEU A 274 -9.19 16.94 -9.04
N GLU A 275 -9.61 15.74 -9.39
CA GLU A 275 -11.02 15.37 -9.54
C GLU A 275 -11.55 14.77 -8.23
N ASN A 276 -12.79 15.11 -7.87
CA ASN A 276 -13.47 14.50 -6.74
C ASN A 276 -14.03 13.11 -7.13
N GLY A 277 -14.43 12.34 -6.11
CA GLY A 277 -14.93 10.98 -6.27
C GLY A 277 -13.87 9.92 -5.97
N LEU A 278 -14.21 8.65 -6.22
CA LEU A 278 -13.34 7.53 -5.89
C LEU A 278 -12.34 7.24 -7.02
N HIS A 279 -11.06 7.26 -6.67
CA HIS A 279 -9.94 6.83 -7.48
C HIS A 279 -9.35 5.57 -6.87
N VAL A 280 -9.33 4.48 -7.62
CA VAL A 280 -8.74 3.21 -7.17
C VAL A 280 -7.37 3.06 -7.80
N LEU A 281 -6.32 3.10 -6.98
CA LEU A 281 -4.95 2.96 -7.42
C LEU A 281 -4.53 1.49 -7.48
N GLU A 282 -3.71 1.19 -8.46
CA GLU A 282 -3.31 -0.16 -8.83
C GLU A 282 -1.78 -0.28 -8.95
N MET A 283 -1.31 -1.48 -9.24
CA MET A 283 0.12 -1.73 -9.51
C MET A 283 0.66 -0.92 -10.69
N LYS A 284 -0.16 -0.69 -11.73
CA LYS A 284 0.21 0.15 -12.88
C LYS A 284 0.48 1.61 -12.53
N ASP A 285 -0.11 2.09 -11.43
CA ASP A 285 0.04 3.48 -10.95
C ASP A 285 1.26 3.64 -10.02
N GLY A 286 1.99 2.54 -9.74
CA GLY A 286 3.10 2.50 -8.80
C GLY A 286 2.68 2.60 -7.33
N ALA A 287 1.38 2.50 -7.04
CA ALA A 287 0.83 2.63 -5.70
C ALA A 287 0.74 1.29 -4.94
N ILE A 288 0.80 0.18 -5.67
CA ILE A 288 0.86 -1.20 -5.14
C ILE A 288 2.09 -1.88 -5.72
N GLY A 289 2.81 -2.61 -4.86
CA GLY A 289 4.03 -3.28 -5.30
C GLY A 289 4.49 -4.37 -4.36
N ALA A 290 5.76 -4.73 -4.50
CA ALA A 290 6.43 -5.70 -3.65
C ALA A 290 7.94 -5.45 -3.58
N THR A 291 8.49 -5.56 -2.37
CA THR A 291 9.93 -5.48 -2.11
C THR A 291 10.71 -6.52 -2.93
N HIS A 292 11.83 -6.14 -3.52
CA HIS A 292 12.72 -6.91 -4.41
C HIS A 292 12.12 -7.28 -5.77
N ILE A 293 10.86 -6.93 -6.03
CA ILE A 293 10.16 -7.24 -7.28
C ILE A 293 9.87 -5.95 -8.05
N THR A 294 9.07 -5.05 -7.49
CA THR A 294 8.75 -3.74 -8.10
C THR A 294 9.53 -2.59 -7.48
N ALA A 295 10.10 -2.79 -6.30
CA ALA A 295 10.94 -1.83 -5.58
C ALA A 295 12.17 -2.51 -5.00
N GLU A 296 13.20 -1.74 -4.68
CA GLU A 296 14.36 -2.20 -3.90
C GLU A 296 13.93 -2.50 -2.46
N GLY A 297 14.73 -3.28 -1.73
CA GLY A 297 14.47 -3.64 -0.34
C GLY A 297 15.73 -3.59 0.51
N ASN A 298 15.53 -3.58 1.84
CA ASN A 298 16.63 -3.46 2.80
C ASN A 298 17.49 -4.72 2.89
N SER A 299 16.88 -5.92 2.78
CA SER A 299 17.61 -7.18 2.90
C SER A 299 16.98 -8.26 2.02
N LEU A 300 17.81 -9.00 1.30
CA LEU A 300 17.39 -10.08 0.40
C LEU A 300 17.93 -11.43 0.89
N ASN A 301 17.04 -12.36 1.18
CA ASN A 301 17.39 -13.77 1.36
C ASN A 301 17.55 -14.45 -0.01
N SER A 302 18.74 -14.38 -0.59
CA SER A 302 19.02 -14.91 -1.93
C SER A 302 19.05 -16.45 -2.01
N GLU A 303 19.02 -17.16 -0.88
CA GLU A 303 18.90 -18.63 -0.87
C GLU A 303 17.48 -19.07 -1.22
N ILE A 304 16.49 -18.30 -0.83
CA ILE A 304 15.06 -18.54 -1.10
C ILE A 304 14.58 -17.68 -2.27
N MET A 305 14.86 -16.39 -2.22
CA MET A 305 14.52 -15.41 -3.26
C MET A 305 15.61 -15.39 -4.33
N THR A 306 15.70 -16.50 -5.09
CA THR A 306 16.67 -16.64 -6.17
C THR A 306 16.35 -15.71 -7.34
N ASP A 307 17.34 -15.46 -8.22
CA ASP A 307 17.11 -14.68 -9.43
C ASP A 307 15.96 -15.23 -10.29
N GLU A 308 15.75 -16.56 -10.29
CA GLU A 308 14.65 -17.21 -11.01
C GLU A 308 13.30 -16.88 -10.36
N VAL A 309 13.16 -16.99 -9.03
CA VAL A 309 11.95 -16.62 -8.29
C VAL A 309 11.61 -15.16 -8.52
N ILE A 310 12.59 -14.26 -8.40
CA ILE A 310 12.41 -12.83 -8.64
C ILE A 310 11.96 -12.57 -10.09
N ALA A 311 12.57 -13.21 -11.07
CA ALA A 311 12.20 -13.04 -12.48
C ALA A 311 10.77 -13.52 -12.77
N GLN A 312 10.34 -14.65 -12.18
CA GLN A 312 8.97 -15.15 -12.29
C GLN A 312 7.97 -14.18 -11.65
N CYS A 313 8.29 -13.65 -10.47
CA CYS A 313 7.46 -12.66 -9.79
C CYS A 313 7.36 -11.34 -10.58
N LYS A 314 8.45 -10.87 -11.18
CA LYS A 314 8.43 -9.69 -12.05
C LYS A 314 7.51 -9.89 -13.26
N ALA A 315 7.52 -11.06 -13.88
CA ALA A 315 6.62 -11.37 -14.98
C ALA A 315 5.13 -11.33 -14.55
N VAL A 316 4.81 -11.78 -13.32
CA VAL A 316 3.47 -11.67 -12.75
C VAL A 316 3.10 -10.20 -12.51
N ALA A 317 4.00 -9.42 -11.91
CA ALA A 317 3.78 -7.99 -11.67
C ALA A 317 3.54 -7.22 -12.98
N ASP A 318 4.34 -7.48 -14.01
CA ASP A 318 4.20 -6.89 -15.34
C ASP A 318 2.84 -7.26 -15.99
N ALA A 319 2.42 -8.52 -15.85
CA ALA A 319 1.13 -8.98 -16.37
C ALA A 319 -0.06 -8.30 -15.66
N ILE A 320 0.03 -8.10 -14.35
CA ILE A 320 -0.99 -7.35 -13.59
C ILE A 320 -0.97 -5.87 -14.03
N ALA A 321 0.18 -5.23 -14.04
CA ALA A 321 0.31 -3.80 -14.36
C ALA A 321 -0.10 -3.48 -15.81
N SER A 322 0.14 -4.39 -16.75
CA SER A 322 -0.29 -4.23 -18.15
C SER A 322 -1.76 -4.57 -18.40
N GLY A 323 -2.45 -5.18 -17.43
CA GLY A 323 -3.82 -5.68 -17.57
C GLY A 323 -3.91 -6.99 -18.37
N GLU A 324 -2.81 -7.68 -18.65
CA GLU A 324 -2.81 -9.05 -19.21
C GLU A 324 -3.39 -10.05 -18.20
N LEU A 325 -3.07 -9.87 -16.92
CA LEU A 325 -3.67 -10.60 -15.80
C LEU A 325 -4.63 -9.69 -15.04
N VAL A 326 -5.92 -9.96 -15.20
CA VAL A 326 -6.99 -9.26 -14.46
C VAL A 326 -7.45 -10.15 -13.30
N LEU A 327 -7.48 -9.57 -12.10
CA LEU A 327 -7.96 -10.26 -10.90
C LEU A 327 -9.43 -9.94 -10.68
N GLU A 328 -10.29 -10.94 -10.81
CA GLU A 328 -11.73 -10.82 -10.60
C GLU A 328 -12.09 -11.24 -9.17
N MET A 329 -11.89 -10.34 -8.21
CA MET A 329 -12.23 -10.61 -6.80
C MET A 329 -13.74 -10.72 -6.63
N PRO A 330 -14.26 -11.74 -5.89
CA PRO A 330 -15.66 -11.83 -5.53
C PRO A 330 -16.12 -10.57 -4.76
N ALA A 331 -17.37 -10.16 -4.99
CA ALA A 331 -17.94 -8.98 -4.35
C ALA A 331 -18.09 -9.14 -2.81
N SER A 332 -18.20 -10.38 -2.36
CA SER A 332 -18.33 -10.75 -0.94
C SER A 332 -17.46 -11.96 -0.63
N GLU A 333 -16.97 -12.02 0.62
CA GLU A 333 -16.29 -13.22 1.15
C GLU A 333 -17.20 -14.46 1.12
N ASP A 334 -18.52 -14.30 1.27
CA ASP A 334 -19.50 -15.39 1.21
C ASP A 334 -19.55 -16.07 -0.17
N ASP A 335 -19.08 -15.37 -1.20
CA ASP A 335 -19.05 -15.89 -2.58
C ASP A 335 -17.76 -16.69 -2.88
N TYR A 336 -16.88 -16.85 -1.91
CA TYR A 336 -15.61 -17.57 -2.06
C TYR A 336 -15.38 -18.62 -0.99
N THR A 337 -14.98 -19.81 -1.41
CA THR A 337 -14.64 -20.91 -0.51
C THR A 337 -13.14 -21.12 -0.45
N PHE A 338 -12.53 -20.79 0.68
CA PHE A 338 -11.12 -21.06 0.90
C PHE A 338 -10.88 -22.55 1.08
N PRO A 339 -9.85 -23.14 0.41
CA PRO A 339 -9.42 -24.50 0.67
C PRO A 339 -8.65 -24.56 2.00
N ILE A 340 -9.37 -24.80 3.09
CA ILE A 340 -8.85 -24.78 4.48
C ILE A 340 -8.29 -26.15 4.87
N PHE A 341 -7.24 -26.17 5.77
CA PHE A 341 -6.69 -27.37 6.39
C PHE A 341 -6.61 -27.30 7.92
#